data_7a579a743e4e86334ef25135f8bbe7fa
#
_entry.id   7a579a743e4e86334ef25135f8bbe7fa
#
_cell.length_a   1.000
_cell.length_b   1.000
_cell.length_c   1.000
_cell.angle_alpha   90.00
_cell.angle_beta   90.00
_cell.angle_gamma   90.00
#
_symmetry.space_group_name_H-M   'P 1'
#
loop_
_entity.id
_entity.type
_entity.pdbx_description
1 polymer ?
#
loop_
_entity_poly.entity_id
_entity_poly.type
_entity_poly.pdbx_seq_one_letter_code
_entity_poly.pdbx_strand_id
1 'polypeptide(L)'
;MQEVEIRTKESGSNKSLLNKGSVPGIIYGKNTEPTKIIFEEKILKKIMTSGGFYSKILDLDINGTKEKVLPKELQYHPVTDRLIHFDFLRVQENTKVNVEIPVEFLNLEKCPGLKKGGVLNTVRRLVELTCNANNIPNKLEFDLIESEIGDAVKISNINLPD
;
A
#
# COMPACT_ATOMS: atom_id res chain seq x y z
N MET A 1 15.76 -3.41 4.06
CA MET A 1 15.56 -4.85 4.21
C MET A 1 14.92 -5.05 5.57
N GLN A 2 13.84 -5.80 5.65
CA GLN A 2 13.10 -6.00 6.90
C GLN A 2 13.20 -7.48 7.30
N GLU A 3 13.63 -7.74 8.51
CA GLU A 3 13.67 -9.08 9.06
C GLU A 3 12.27 -9.49 9.54
N VAL A 4 11.86 -10.70 9.20
CA VAL A 4 10.54 -11.24 9.53
C VAL A 4 10.71 -12.68 10.00
N GLU A 5 10.00 -13.03 11.07
CA GLU A 5 10.02 -14.38 11.61
C GLU A 5 8.89 -15.24 11.02
N ILE A 6 9.20 -16.51 10.70
CA ILE A 6 8.19 -17.49 10.33
C ILE A 6 7.39 -17.88 11.57
N ARG A 7 6.07 -17.88 11.44
CA ARG A 7 5.18 -18.32 12.51
C ARG A 7 5.20 -19.85 12.66
N THR A 8 5.64 -20.31 13.80
CA THR A 8 5.57 -21.73 14.19
C THR A 8 4.33 -21.98 15.05
N LYS A 9 4.00 -23.27 15.30
CA LYS A 9 2.91 -23.65 16.22
C LYS A 9 3.19 -23.16 17.66
N GLU A 10 4.45 -23.02 18.03
CA GLU A 10 4.90 -22.57 19.36
C GLU A 10 4.76 -21.05 19.56
N SER A 11 4.55 -20.27 18.50
CA SER A 11 4.41 -18.81 18.58
C SER A 11 3.17 -18.33 19.37
N GLY A 12 2.24 -19.24 19.71
CA GLY A 12 1.05 -18.95 20.50
C GLY A 12 -0.17 -18.50 19.68
N SER A 13 -1.22 -18.09 20.39
CA SER A 13 -2.45 -17.61 19.77
C SER A 13 -2.29 -16.19 19.18
N ASN A 14 -3.14 -15.82 18.22
CA ASN A 14 -3.14 -14.45 17.65
C ASN A 14 -3.25 -13.38 18.74
N LYS A 15 -4.08 -13.61 19.76
CA LYS A 15 -4.27 -12.68 20.88
C LYS A 15 -2.99 -12.51 21.70
N SER A 16 -2.25 -13.59 21.93
CA SER A 16 -0.97 -13.56 22.63
C SER A 16 0.09 -12.78 21.85
N LEU A 17 0.16 -12.98 20.52
CA LEU A 17 1.08 -12.26 19.65
C LEU A 17 0.78 -10.75 19.65
N LEU A 18 -0.48 -10.37 19.47
CA LEU A 18 -0.90 -8.98 19.48
C LEU A 18 -0.59 -8.28 20.81
N ASN A 19 -0.75 -8.98 21.93
CA ASN A 19 -0.39 -8.44 23.26
C ASN A 19 1.12 -8.22 23.43
N LYS A 20 1.94 -8.98 22.71
CA LYS A 20 3.41 -8.82 22.67
C LYS A 20 3.88 -7.75 21.68
N GLY A 21 2.94 -7.08 20.97
CA GLY A 21 3.28 -6.10 19.94
C GLY A 21 3.72 -6.71 18.61
N SER A 22 3.35 -7.96 18.37
CA SER A 22 3.63 -8.68 17.13
C SER A 22 2.34 -8.93 16.38
N VAL A 23 2.34 -8.69 15.07
CA VAL A 23 1.18 -8.86 14.20
C VAL A 23 1.37 -10.12 13.35
N PRO A 24 0.42 -11.06 13.36
CA PRO A 24 0.46 -12.20 12.47
C PRO A 24 0.06 -11.80 11.06
N GLY A 25 0.64 -12.46 10.07
CA GLY A 25 0.31 -12.25 8.67
C GLY A 25 0.58 -13.47 7.83
N ILE A 26 0.29 -13.33 6.55
CA ILE A 26 0.47 -14.39 5.55
C ILE A 26 1.16 -13.84 4.31
N ILE A 27 2.07 -14.62 3.75
CA ILE A 27 2.65 -14.38 2.43
C ILE A 27 2.16 -15.49 1.51
N TYR A 28 1.57 -15.11 0.37
CA TYR A 28 1.07 -16.04 -0.64
C TYR A 28 1.45 -15.61 -2.05
N GLY A 29 1.21 -16.47 -3.02
CA GLY A 29 1.53 -16.25 -4.43
C GLY A 29 2.67 -17.11 -4.95
N LYS A 30 3.00 -16.98 -6.24
CA LYS A 30 4.09 -17.70 -6.94
C LYS A 30 3.89 -19.23 -6.96
N ASN A 31 2.65 -19.73 -6.94
CA ASN A 31 2.35 -21.19 -6.89
C ASN A 31 3.08 -21.95 -5.77
N THR A 32 3.52 -21.25 -4.72
CA THR A 32 4.13 -21.83 -3.53
C THR A 32 3.13 -21.81 -2.38
N GLU A 33 3.31 -22.70 -1.41
CA GLU A 33 2.47 -22.75 -0.24
C GLU A 33 2.49 -21.41 0.53
N PRO A 34 1.33 -20.97 1.05
CA PRO A 34 1.26 -19.78 1.88
C PRO A 34 2.11 -19.91 3.13
N THR A 35 2.98 -18.94 3.37
CA THR A 35 3.85 -18.91 4.55
C THR A 35 3.27 -17.98 5.58
N LYS A 36 3.04 -18.50 6.79
CA LYS A 36 2.59 -17.69 7.94
C LYS A 36 3.80 -17.00 8.55
N ILE A 37 3.70 -15.71 8.76
CA ILE A 37 4.77 -14.87 9.30
C ILE A 37 4.30 -14.04 10.48
N ILE A 38 5.26 -13.50 11.22
CA ILE A 38 5.02 -12.56 12.32
C ILE A 38 5.89 -11.33 12.07
N PHE A 39 5.28 -10.18 12.22
CA PHE A 39 5.94 -8.90 12.03
C PHE A 39 5.82 -8.05 13.30
N GLU A 40 6.84 -7.30 13.63
CA GLU A 40 6.78 -6.36 14.73
C GLU A 40 5.89 -5.15 14.36
N GLU A 41 4.87 -4.85 15.18
CA GLU A 41 3.89 -3.79 14.93
C GLU A 41 4.55 -2.42 14.70
N LYS A 42 5.62 -2.12 15.46
CA LYS A 42 6.35 -0.85 15.34
C LYS A 42 7.01 -0.66 13.98
N ILE A 43 7.64 -1.72 13.47
CA ILE A 43 8.32 -1.70 12.17
C ILE A 43 7.29 -1.53 11.06
N LEU A 44 6.19 -2.30 11.14
CA LEU A 44 5.14 -2.25 10.14
C LEU A 44 4.46 -0.86 10.10
N LYS A 45 4.15 -0.27 11.24
CA LYS A 45 3.64 1.11 11.33
C LYS A 45 4.61 2.13 10.70
N LYS A 46 5.92 2.00 10.95
CA LYS A 46 6.93 2.88 10.36
C LYS A 46 6.94 2.81 8.83
N ILE A 47 6.84 1.60 8.27
CA ILE A 47 6.78 1.41 6.81
C ILE A 47 5.50 2.01 6.25
N MET A 48 4.36 1.82 6.91
CA MET A 48 3.07 2.36 6.50
C MET A 48 3.05 3.90 6.48
N THR A 49 3.68 4.54 7.46
CA THR A 49 3.74 6.01 7.56
C THR A 49 4.59 6.64 6.46
N SER A 50 5.47 5.89 5.80
CA SER A 50 6.34 6.42 4.74
C SER A 50 5.62 6.77 3.42
N GLY A 51 4.29 6.64 3.34
CA GLY A 51 3.47 6.92 2.17
C GLY A 51 3.62 5.88 1.04
N GLY A 52 2.55 5.65 0.28
CA GLY A 52 2.54 4.70 -0.82
C GLY A 52 2.78 3.25 -0.40
N PHE A 53 2.34 2.83 0.78
CA PHE A 53 2.57 1.49 1.32
C PHE A 53 2.09 0.38 0.37
N TYR A 54 0.90 0.52 -0.20
CA TYR A 54 0.31 -0.46 -1.11
C TYR A 54 0.94 -0.49 -2.51
N SER A 55 1.76 0.51 -2.84
CA SER A 55 2.46 0.60 -4.13
C SER A 55 3.96 0.26 -4.05
N LYS A 56 4.49 0.02 -2.84
CA LYS A 56 5.91 -0.29 -2.65
C LYS A 56 6.17 -1.78 -2.52
N ILE A 57 7.11 -2.28 -3.31
CA ILE A 57 7.66 -3.61 -3.11
C ILE A 57 8.59 -3.59 -1.89
N LEU A 58 8.37 -4.51 -0.98
CA LEU A 58 9.17 -4.70 0.22
C LEU A 58 10.09 -5.91 0.04
N ASP A 59 11.36 -5.75 0.41
CA ASP A 59 12.30 -6.86 0.50
C ASP A 59 12.24 -7.40 1.94
N LEU A 60 11.70 -8.59 2.09
CA LEU A 60 11.64 -9.30 3.37
C LEU A 60 12.73 -10.35 3.44
N ASP A 61 13.37 -10.45 4.59
CA ASP A 61 14.26 -11.54 4.94
C ASP A 61 13.51 -12.53 5.84
N ILE A 62 13.24 -13.71 5.30
CA ILE A 62 12.50 -14.77 5.97
C ILE A 62 13.48 -15.89 6.27
N ASN A 63 14.01 -15.90 7.49
CA ASN A 63 15.00 -16.89 7.92
C ASN A 63 16.19 -17.06 6.95
N GLY A 64 16.75 -15.94 6.46
CA GLY A 64 17.87 -15.93 5.53
C GLY A 64 17.49 -16.04 4.04
N THR A 65 16.20 -16.18 3.73
CA THR A 65 15.71 -16.17 2.35
C THR A 65 15.08 -14.82 2.03
N LYS A 66 15.63 -14.15 1.02
CA LYS A 66 15.12 -12.85 0.58
C LYS A 66 13.94 -13.05 -0.37
N GLU A 67 12.79 -12.47 -0.02
CA GLU A 67 11.59 -12.49 -0.84
C GLU A 67 11.10 -11.06 -1.12
N LYS A 68 10.73 -10.79 -2.38
CA LYS A 68 10.07 -9.54 -2.77
C LYS A 68 8.56 -9.71 -2.61
N VAL A 69 7.95 -8.84 -1.83
CA VAL A 69 6.52 -8.91 -1.54
C VAL A 69 5.85 -7.56 -1.73
N LEU A 70 4.58 -7.59 -2.10
CA LEU A 70 3.73 -6.43 -2.21
C LEU A 70 2.65 -6.51 -1.12
N PRO A 71 2.45 -5.46 -0.31
CA PRO A 71 1.33 -5.40 0.61
C PRO A 71 0.00 -5.42 -0.16
N LYS A 72 -0.92 -6.29 0.26
CA LYS A 72 -2.22 -6.43 -0.40
C LYS A 72 -3.36 -5.98 0.49
N GLU A 73 -3.38 -6.42 1.73
CA GLU A 73 -4.45 -6.08 2.68
C GLU A 73 -3.90 -5.90 4.10
N LEU A 74 -4.50 -4.97 4.82
CA LEU A 74 -4.26 -4.73 6.23
C LEU A 74 -5.60 -4.74 6.97
N GLN A 75 -5.70 -5.56 8.00
CA GLN A 75 -6.91 -5.66 8.82
C GLN A 75 -6.71 -4.95 10.15
N TYR A 76 -7.62 -4.05 10.47
CA TYR A 76 -7.60 -3.25 11.68
C TYR A 76 -8.71 -3.65 12.64
N HIS A 77 -8.45 -3.48 13.91
CA HIS A 77 -9.46 -3.64 14.93
C HIS A 77 -10.44 -2.46 14.90
N PRO A 78 -11.77 -2.69 14.79
CA PRO A 78 -12.76 -1.64 14.51
C PRO A 78 -12.89 -0.59 15.60
N VAL A 79 -12.43 -0.85 16.82
CA VAL A 79 -12.54 0.07 17.96
C VAL A 79 -11.20 0.68 18.35
N THR A 80 -10.10 -0.06 18.23
CA THR A 80 -8.78 0.37 18.72
C THR A 80 -7.83 0.79 17.62
N ASP A 81 -8.21 0.65 16.34
CA ASP A 81 -7.39 0.89 15.15
C ASP A 81 -6.02 0.16 15.17
N ARG A 82 -5.90 -0.86 16.04
CA ARG A 82 -4.69 -1.71 16.04
C ARG A 82 -4.71 -2.64 14.85
N LEU A 83 -3.55 -2.82 14.25
CA LEU A 83 -3.37 -3.80 13.19
C LEU A 83 -3.50 -5.22 13.76
N ILE A 84 -4.37 -6.03 13.15
CA ILE A 84 -4.68 -7.41 13.58
C ILE A 84 -4.02 -8.43 12.67
N HIS A 85 -4.02 -8.17 11.37
CA HIS A 85 -3.52 -9.06 10.34
C HIS A 85 -3.01 -8.29 9.14
N PHE A 86 -2.09 -8.89 8.41
CA PHE A 86 -1.61 -8.35 7.14
C PHE A 86 -1.38 -9.46 6.13
N ASP A 87 -1.62 -9.11 4.88
CA ASP A 87 -1.50 -10.01 3.74
C ASP A 87 -0.48 -9.45 2.76
N PHE A 88 0.51 -10.27 2.40
CA PHE A 88 1.52 -9.94 1.42
C PHE A 88 1.45 -10.89 0.23
N LEU A 89 1.59 -10.33 -0.96
CA LEU A 89 1.68 -11.07 -2.21
C LEU A 89 3.14 -11.19 -2.63
N ARG A 90 3.62 -12.43 -2.88
CA ARG A 90 4.94 -12.64 -3.50
C ARG A 90 4.94 -12.12 -4.93
N VAL A 91 5.91 -11.31 -5.25
CA VAL A 91 6.00 -10.66 -6.55
C VAL A 91 7.24 -11.12 -7.30
N GLN A 92 7.06 -11.45 -8.57
CA GLN A 92 8.15 -11.67 -9.52
C GLN A 92 8.27 -10.47 -10.45
N GLU A 93 9.45 -10.25 -11.02
CA GLU A 93 9.79 -9.06 -11.80
C GLU A 93 8.85 -8.80 -13.01
N ASN A 94 8.23 -9.84 -13.58
CA ASN A 94 7.33 -9.72 -14.73
C ASN A 94 5.86 -10.06 -14.41
N THR A 95 5.48 -10.03 -13.14
CA THR A 95 4.09 -10.34 -12.75
C THR A 95 3.25 -9.08 -12.84
N LYS A 96 2.08 -9.18 -13.50
CA LYS A 96 1.06 -8.13 -13.44
C LYS A 96 0.41 -8.15 -12.06
N VAL A 97 0.39 -7.01 -11.42
CA VAL A 97 -0.20 -6.83 -10.09
C VAL A 97 -1.20 -5.69 -10.10
N ASN A 98 -2.27 -5.85 -9.35
CA ASN A 98 -3.22 -4.79 -9.10
C ASN A 98 -2.81 -4.07 -7.82
N VAL A 99 -2.51 -2.79 -7.93
CA VAL A 99 -2.05 -1.94 -6.82
C VAL A 99 -2.96 -0.72 -6.67
N GLU A 100 -3.15 -0.29 -5.43
CA GLU A 100 -3.84 0.95 -5.12
C GLU A 100 -2.81 2.07 -4.97
N ILE A 101 -2.91 3.09 -5.82
CA ILE A 101 -1.97 4.20 -5.88
C ILE A 101 -2.65 5.48 -5.42
N PRO A 102 -2.02 6.23 -4.50
CA PRO A 102 -2.58 7.48 -4.01
C PRO A 102 -2.53 8.56 -5.11
N VAL A 103 -3.59 9.38 -5.13
CA VAL A 103 -3.70 10.56 -5.99
C VAL A 103 -3.18 11.77 -5.24
N GLU A 104 -2.32 12.54 -5.89
CA GLU A 104 -1.81 13.81 -5.41
C GLU A 104 -2.17 14.92 -6.39
N PHE A 105 -2.67 16.04 -5.87
CA PHE A 105 -3.03 17.19 -6.68
C PHE A 105 -1.92 18.24 -6.58
N LEU A 106 -1.41 18.66 -7.76
CA LEU A 106 -0.38 19.67 -7.87
C LEU A 106 -1.02 21.05 -8.15
N ASN A 107 -0.26 22.11 -7.80
CA ASN A 107 -0.61 23.50 -8.11
C ASN A 107 -1.97 23.98 -7.54
N LEU A 108 -2.41 23.45 -6.41
CA LEU A 108 -3.65 23.85 -5.74
C LEU A 108 -3.76 25.37 -5.55
N GLU A 109 -2.65 26.02 -5.13
CA GLU A 109 -2.61 27.47 -4.89
C GLU A 109 -2.75 28.30 -6.19
N LYS A 110 -2.40 27.73 -7.34
CA LYS A 110 -2.43 28.40 -8.64
C LYS A 110 -3.74 28.14 -9.39
N CYS A 111 -4.54 27.18 -8.97
CA CYS A 111 -5.80 26.78 -9.60
C CYS A 111 -6.81 27.94 -9.65
N PRO A 112 -7.27 28.36 -10.84
CA PRO A 112 -8.24 29.45 -10.99
C PRO A 112 -9.58 29.13 -10.32
N GLY A 113 -10.02 27.88 -10.39
CA GLY A 113 -11.26 27.43 -9.76
C GLY A 113 -11.25 27.60 -8.25
N LEU A 114 -10.15 27.22 -7.58
CA LEU A 114 -10.01 27.38 -6.13
C LEU A 114 -9.90 28.85 -5.71
N LYS A 115 -9.19 29.70 -6.50
CA LYS A 115 -9.10 31.14 -6.25
C LYS A 115 -10.44 31.87 -6.36
N LYS A 116 -11.33 31.39 -7.22
CA LYS A 116 -12.70 31.90 -7.37
C LYS A 116 -13.67 31.41 -6.27
N GLY A 117 -13.17 30.67 -5.26
CA GLY A 117 -13.97 30.14 -4.14
C GLY A 117 -14.53 28.74 -4.37
N GLY A 118 -14.07 28.03 -5.41
CA GLY A 118 -14.41 26.63 -5.64
C GLY A 118 -13.80 25.71 -4.56
N VAL A 119 -14.37 24.53 -4.41
CA VAL A 119 -13.90 23.50 -3.48
C VAL A 119 -13.51 22.25 -4.30
N LEU A 120 -12.32 21.72 -4.04
CA LEU A 120 -11.89 20.44 -4.62
C LEU A 120 -12.60 19.30 -3.91
N ASN A 121 -13.48 18.61 -4.61
CA ASN A 121 -14.13 17.40 -4.10
C ASN A 121 -13.41 16.16 -4.62
N THR A 122 -12.67 15.49 -3.78
CA THR A 122 -11.95 14.26 -4.12
C THR A 122 -12.85 13.04 -3.90
N VAL A 123 -13.40 12.51 -4.99
CA VAL A 123 -14.29 11.32 -4.94
C VAL A 123 -13.50 10.07 -4.58
N ARG A 124 -12.30 9.90 -5.14
CA ARG A 124 -11.40 8.77 -4.84
C ARG A 124 -10.00 9.28 -4.58
N ARG A 125 -9.42 8.86 -3.47
CA ARG A 125 -8.04 9.19 -3.07
C ARG A 125 -7.05 8.11 -3.50
N LEU A 126 -7.53 6.93 -3.79
CA LEU A 126 -6.77 5.78 -4.26
C LEU A 126 -7.35 5.33 -5.60
N VAL A 127 -6.49 4.99 -6.53
CA VAL A 127 -6.85 4.46 -7.86
C VAL A 127 -6.21 3.10 -8.01
N GLU A 128 -7.01 2.10 -8.36
CA GLU A 128 -6.53 0.75 -8.65
C GLU A 128 -5.96 0.72 -10.07
N LEU A 129 -4.69 0.33 -10.18
CA LEU A 129 -3.99 0.15 -11.44
C LEU A 129 -3.44 -1.26 -11.56
N THR A 130 -3.52 -1.81 -12.77
CA THR A 130 -2.85 -3.04 -13.14
C THR A 130 -1.54 -2.70 -13.86
N CYS A 131 -0.41 -2.98 -13.24
CA CYS A 131 0.90 -2.69 -13.80
C CYS A 131 1.88 -3.85 -13.59
N ASN A 132 3.02 -3.78 -14.28
CA ASN A 132 4.12 -4.70 -14.00
C ASN A 132 4.78 -4.34 -12.66
N ALA A 133 5.18 -5.35 -11.90
CA ALA A 133 5.80 -5.15 -10.60
C ALA A 133 7.01 -4.19 -10.62
N ASN A 134 7.75 -4.13 -11.71
CA ASN A 134 8.92 -3.25 -11.84
C ASN A 134 8.55 -1.77 -12.08
N ASN A 135 7.34 -1.48 -12.56
CA ASN A 135 6.90 -0.15 -12.99
C ASN A 135 5.73 0.38 -12.15
N ILE A 136 5.75 0.14 -10.85
CA ILE A 136 4.70 0.64 -9.96
C ILE A 136 4.97 2.12 -9.65
N PRO A 137 4.10 3.06 -10.07
CA PRO A 137 4.25 4.45 -9.70
C PRO A 137 3.94 4.66 -8.21
N ASN A 138 4.71 5.50 -7.53
CA ASN A 138 4.50 5.77 -6.10
C ASN A 138 3.25 6.61 -5.85
N LYS A 139 2.87 7.47 -6.81
CA LYS A 139 1.74 8.39 -6.75
C LYS A 139 1.27 8.76 -8.16
N LEU A 140 0.01 9.12 -8.28
CA LEU A 140 -0.56 9.70 -9.49
C LEU A 140 -0.71 11.19 -9.27
N GLU A 141 -0.05 11.98 -10.11
CA GLU A 141 -0.05 13.44 -10.01
C GLU A 141 -1.04 14.04 -11.01
N PHE A 142 -1.92 14.91 -10.51
CA PHE A 142 -2.86 15.70 -11.31
C PHE A 142 -2.52 17.17 -11.18
N ASP A 143 -2.25 17.82 -12.29
CA ASP A 143 -2.06 19.27 -12.32
C ASP A 143 -3.40 19.98 -12.47
N LEU A 144 -3.67 20.91 -11.55
CA LEU A 144 -4.91 21.70 -11.51
C LEU A 144 -4.73 23.14 -12.02
N ILE A 145 -3.60 23.45 -12.68
CA ILE A 145 -3.26 24.83 -13.05
C ILE A 145 -4.29 25.47 -14.00
N GLU A 146 -4.94 24.69 -14.82
CA GLU A 146 -5.94 25.15 -15.80
C GLU A 146 -7.39 24.80 -15.41
N SER A 147 -7.61 24.23 -14.21
CA SER A 147 -8.93 23.76 -13.80
C SER A 147 -9.82 24.90 -13.31
N GLU A 148 -11.05 24.96 -13.79
CA GLU A 148 -12.08 25.94 -13.40
C GLU A 148 -13.18 25.31 -12.52
N ILE A 149 -14.09 26.16 -12.01
CA ILE A 149 -15.25 25.71 -11.24
C ILE A 149 -16.18 24.91 -12.15
N GLY A 150 -16.48 23.67 -11.76
CA GLY A 150 -17.33 22.77 -12.55
C GLY A 150 -16.56 21.75 -13.38
N ASP A 151 -15.24 21.88 -13.48
CA ASP A 151 -14.44 20.91 -14.20
C ASP A 151 -14.34 19.59 -13.42
N ALA A 152 -14.30 18.48 -14.16
CA ALA A 152 -14.10 17.15 -13.64
C ALA A 152 -12.78 16.57 -14.13
N VAL A 153 -11.88 16.31 -13.21
CA VAL A 153 -10.62 15.60 -13.48
C VAL A 153 -10.88 14.11 -13.57
N LYS A 154 -10.66 13.53 -14.75
CA LYS A 154 -10.87 12.10 -15.01
C LYS A 154 -9.53 11.37 -15.03
N ILE A 155 -9.53 10.12 -14.57
CA ILE A 155 -8.35 9.24 -14.59
C ILE A 155 -7.82 9.04 -16.02
N SER A 156 -8.70 9.08 -17.04
CA SER A 156 -8.30 8.97 -18.45
C SER A 156 -7.38 10.09 -18.96
N ASN A 157 -7.27 11.19 -18.22
CA ASN A 157 -6.44 12.33 -18.58
C ASN A 157 -5.02 12.27 -17.99
N ILE A 158 -4.69 11.17 -17.31
CA ILE A 158 -3.35 10.95 -16.76
C ILE A 158 -2.46 10.28 -17.80
N ASN A 159 -1.26 10.78 -17.97
CA ASN A 159 -0.20 10.06 -18.65
C ASN A 159 0.31 8.97 -17.72
N LEU A 160 -0.16 7.75 -17.89
CA LEU A 160 0.35 6.60 -17.17
C LEU A 160 1.69 6.19 -17.80
N PRO A 161 2.73 5.93 -17.01
CA PRO A 161 3.94 5.28 -17.52
C PRO A 161 3.58 3.88 -18.02
N ASP A 162 4.08 3.51 -19.20
CA ASP A 162 3.88 2.20 -19.84
C ASP A 162 4.43 1.03 -19.01
#